data_ca3dc42a012b6af23e7350076fc5490c
#
_entry.id   ca3dc42a012b6af23e7350076fc5490c
#
_cell.length_a   1.000
_cell.length_b   1.000
_cell.length_c   1.000
_cell.angle_alpha   90.00
_cell.angle_beta   90.00
_cell.angle_gamma   90.00
#
_symmetry.space_group_name_H-M   'P 1'
#
loop_
_entity.id
_entity.type
_entity.pdbx_description
1 polymer ?
#
loop_
_entity_poly.entity_id
_entity_poly.type
_entity_poly.pdbx_seq_one_letter_code
_entity_poly.pdbx_strand_id
1 'polypeptide(L)'
;VTDPRIPTTPLHEVPAWAVLERRLFDATEEAWRLFSARYCEPDGRIRDAGGFEDRDGVDDLYEPFFNWPAFYALGGSDAVLDAAKHHFEGVTAQLTEAGMLTGGYENGYDWFHQGESLLLFYGLCAADPADERFAERARRFAGLYTDPARGNYDPARNMITAPHTGARGPLPGLGPEWQTYPASLDYMAAYGLPLHGLPGITQWSDLEDPARARLMGAELQRRAAGDTAVNLAATSLVTNRWLYDGDPASAAWVTRYVDGWRERAAAAGGLMPDNVAPDGTVGGLHGGAWYGGHYGWTWPHGLHSVGMSTLIGGINASFVSPVRDDAPLDLVRTMLDTVLEHAITAPVTDTPFSLRTGWIERLGLHAAEPATLVPYRYGAQGWFDFGPLQLDLPTWLWWWTRDDADRKRLERVLDGVPGSREVRPFRDKVEAGHEGPWLAFLDGTRPDYPERALSMALGQLARRVAVMDAEPVDPATVHLHFWQRAN
;
A
#
# COMPACT_ATOMS: atom_id res chain seq x y z
N VAL A 1 -28.06 -28.24 14.84
CA VAL A 1 -27.24 -26.99 14.95
C VAL A 1 -27.69 -26.33 16.23
N THR A 2 -26.87 -26.43 17.30
CA THR A 2 -27.11 -25.74 18.57
C THR A 2 -26.81 -24.26 18.34
N ASP A 3 -27.81 -23.42 18.59
CA ASP A 3 -27.71 -21.97 18.59
C ASP A 3 -26.55 -21.56 19.53
N PRO A 4 -25.46 -20.92 19.03
CA PRO A 4 -24.37 -20.48 19.87
C PRO A 4 -24.86 -19.31 20.72
N ARG A 5 -25.32 -19.59 21.93
CA ARG A 5 -25.62 -18.54 22.89
C ARG A 5 -24.32 -17.89 23.32
N ILE A 6 -24.11 -16.68 22.88
CA ILE A 6 -23.05 -15.81 23.40
C ILE A 6 -23.42 -15.51 24.85
N PRO A 7 -22.63 -15.92 25.85
CA PRO A 7 -22.90 -15.58 27.22
C PRO A 7 -22.74 -14.07 27.40
N THR A 8 -23.87 -13.38 27.59
CA THR A 8 -23.85 -11.94 27.90
C THR A 8 -23.77 -11.76 29.42
N THR A 9 -22.70 -11.17 29.90
CA THR A 9 -22.67 -10.68 31.28
C THR A 9 -23.46 -9.36 31.33
N PRO A 10 -24.48 -9.25 32.20
CA PRO A 10 -25.19 -7.98 32.36
C PRO A 10 -24.20 -6.88 32.80
N LEU A 11 -24.00 -5.86 31.97
CA LEU A 11 -23.24 -4.68 32.35
C LEU A 11 -24.13 -3.80 33.21
N HIS A 12 -23.66 -3.43 34.42
CA HIS A 12 -24.35 -2.50 35.27
C HIS A 12 -24.30 -1.07 34.73
N GLU A 13 -23.26 -0.76 33.92
CA GLU A 13 -23.08 0.53 33.25
C GLU A 13 -22.57 0.28 31.82
N VAL A 14 -22.96 1.14 30.89
CA VAL A 14 -22.45 1.10 29.49
C VAL A 14 -21.00 1.57 29.51
N PRO A 15 -20.05 0.80 28.99
CA PRO A 15 -18.66 1.21 28.93
C PRO A 15 -18.48 2.51 28.12
N ALA A 16 -17.56 3.37 28.54
CA ALA A 16 -17.30 4.66 27.88
C ALA A 16 -16.93 4.48 26.40
N TRP A 17 -16.13 3.45 26.07
CA TRP A 17 -15.77 3.15 24.69
C TRP A 17 -16.99 2.83 23.80
N ALA A 18 -18.01 2.14 24.31
CA ALA A 18 -19.20 1.81 23.52
C ALA A 18 -20.04 3.08 23.22
N VAL A 19 -20.07 4.04 24.12
CA VAL A 19 -20.71 5.34 23.88
C VAL A 19 -19.93 6.15 22.84
N LEU A 20 -18.60 6.15 22.92
CA LEU A 20 -17.72 6.84 21.97
C LEU A 20 -17.81 6.22 20.59
N GLU A 21 -17.81 4.88 20.51
CA GLU A 21 -17.98 4.17 19.26
C GLU A 21 -19.29 4.53 18.56
N ARG A 22 -20.43 4.51 19.30
CA ARG A 22 -21.72 4.92 18.75
C ARG A 22 -21.69 6.35 18.22
N ARG A 23 -21.11 7.28 18.98
CA ARG A 23 -20.94 8.67 18.54
C ARG A 23 -20.07 8.79 17.31
N LEU A 24 -19.02 7.98 17.20
CA LEU A 24 -18.14 7.97 16.03
C LEU A 24 -18.91 7.47 14.80
N PHE A 25 -19.74 6.43 14.94
CA PHE A 25 -20.61 5.94 13.86
C PHE A 25 -21.57 7.04 13.39
N ASP A 26 -22.29 7.69 14.32
CA ASP A 26 -23.23 8.76 14.00
C ASP A 26 -22.51 9.93 13.28
N ALA A 27 -21.35 10.34 13.78
CA ALA A 27 -20.55 11.40 13.18
C ALA A 27 -20.00 11.03 11.80
N THR A 28 -19.60 9.77 11.60
CA THR A 28 -19.14 9.27 10.30
C THR A 28 -20.28 9.25 9.28
N GLU A 29 -21.49 8.87 9.73
CA GLU A 29 -22.71 8.92 8.91
C GLU A 29 -23.04 10.35 8.41
N GLU A 30 -22.82 11.36 9.25
CA GLU A 30 -22.98 12.76 8.85
C GLU A 30 -21.84 13.21 7.92
N ALA A 31 -20.61 12.82 8.22
CA ALA A 31 -19.42 13.26 7.50
C ALA A 31 -19.42 12.80 6.05
N TRP A 32 -19.70 11.52 5.78
CA TRP A 32 -19.70 11.03 4.40
C TRP A 32 -20.82 11.65 3.54
N ARG A 33 -22.01 11.93 4.15
CA ARG A 33 -23.10 12.63 3.44
C ARG A 33 -22.73 14.07 3.11
N LEU A 34 -22.11 14.76 4.06
CA LEU A 34 -21.61 16.11 3.85
C LEU A 34 -20.54 16.12 2.73
N PHE A 35 -19.62 15.16 2.77
CA PHE A 35 -18.60 15.00 1.72
C PHE A 35 -19.23 14.83 0.34
N SER A 36 -20.13 13.86 0.17
CA SER A 36 -20.82 13.62 -1.08
C SER A 36 -21.55 14.88 -1.58
N ALA A 37 -22.26 15.57 -0.70
CA ALA A 37 -23.03 16.76 -1.06
C ALA A 37 -22.13 17.93 -1.51
N ARG A 38 -20.94 18.06 -0.92
CA ARG A 38 -20.05 19.20 -1.23
C ARG A 38 -19.09 18.93 -2.39
N TYR A 39 -18.51 17.75 -2.43
CA TYR A 39 -17.38 17.44 -3.31
C TYR A 39 -17.70 16.50 -4.47
N CYS A 40 -18.93 15.96 -4.51
CA CYS A 40 -19.33 15.07 -5.59
C CYS A 40 -20.50 15.62 -6.37
N GLU A 41 -20.58 15.24 -7.64
CA GLU A 41 -21.70 15.48 -8.51
C GLU A 41 -22.81 14.44 -8.27
N PRO A 42 -24.06 14.73 -8.68
CA PRO A 42 -25.17 13.79 -8.50
C PRO A 42 -24.99 12.45 -9.22
N ASP A 43 -24.12 12.36 -10.21
CA ASP A 43 -23.77 11.14 -10.92
C ASP A 43 -22.58 10.36 -10.29
N GLY A 44 -22.13 10.80 -9.12
CA GLY A 44 -21.08 10.15 -8.34
C GLY A 44 -19.66 10.59 -8.65
N ARG A 45 -19.45 11.47 -9.63
CA ARG A 45 -18.13 12.03 -9.96
C ARG A 45 -17.65 12.98 -8.88
N ILE A 46 -16.34 13.15 -8.77
CA ILE A 46 -15.75 14.21 -7.94
C ILE A 46 -15.86 15.53 -8.71
N ARG A 47 -16.40 16.56 -8.04
CA ARG A 47 -16.48 17.90 -8.60
C ARG A 47 -15.10 18.43 -8.87
N ASP A 48 -14.96 19.03 -10.06
CA ASP A 48 -13.84 19.85 -10.43
C ASP A 48 -12.49 19.25 -10.01
N ALA A 49 -12.31 17.98 -10.37
CA ALA A 49 -11.09 17.24 -10.06
C ALA A 49 -9.81 17.91 -10.60
N GLY A 50 -9.94 19.08 -11.22
CA GLY A 50 -8.87 19.79 -11.91
C GLY A 50 -8.40 19.02 -13.15
N GLY A 51 -7.27 19.43 -13.72
CA GLY A 51 -6.53 18.54 -14.60
C GLY A 51 -5.97 17.37 -13.81
N PHE A 52 -5.86 16.21 -14.45
CA PHE A 52 -5.23 15.04 -13.84
C PHE A 52 -3.69 15.13 -13.82
N GLU A 53 -3.15 16.29 -14.22
CA GLU A 53 -1.73 16.55 -14.45
C GLU A 53 -0.90 16.55 -13.15
N ASP A 54 -1.55 16.91 -12.03
CA ASP A 54 -0.91 16.95 -10.71
C ASP A 54 -1.15 15.68 -9.87
N ARG A 55 -1.65 14.62 -10.51
CA ARG A 55 -1.97 13.36 -9.86
C ARG A 55 -0.87 12.34 -10.11
N ASP A 56 -0.54 11.54 -9.10
CA ASP A 56 0.43 10.46 -9.25
C ASP A 56 -0.18 9.14 -9.75
N GLY A 57 -1.51 9.06 -9.85
CA GLY A 57 -2.23 7.93 -10.42
C GLY A 57 -3.75 8.14 -10.45
N VAL A 58 -4.48 7.09 -10.77
CA VAL A 58 -5.96 7.08 -10.71
C VAL A 58 -6.47 6.84 -9.29
N ASP A 59 -5.63 6.35 -8.40
CA ASP A 59 -5.90 6.07 -7.00
C ASP A 59 -6.40 7.30 -6.25
N ASP A 60 -5.81 8.45 -6.46
CA ASP A 60 -6.19 9.73 -5.85
C ASP A 60 -7.70 10.02 -5.89
N LEU A 61 -8.40 9.60 -6.95
CA LEU A 61 -9.83 9.83 -7.07
C LEU A 61 -10.67 8.76 -6.36
N TYR A 62 -10.13 7.56 -6.13
CA TYR A 62 -10.80 6.50 -5.36
C TYR A 62 -10.54 6.61 -3.86
N GLU A 63 -9.41 7.17 -3.48
CA GLU A 63 -8.95 7.25 -2.08
C GLU A 63 -9.96 7.87 -1.09
N PRO A 64 -10.73 8.93 -1.44
CA PRO A 64 -11.72 9.50 -0.54
C PRO A 64 -12.79 8.50 -0.05
N PHE A 65 -12.95 7.39 -0.74
CA PHE A 65 -14.00 6.41 -0.49
C PHE A 65 -13.48 5.08 0.07
N PHE A 66 -12.17 4.91 0.25
CA PHE A 66 -11.55 3.63 0.61
C PHE A 66 -12.16 2.95 1.83
N ASN A 67 -12.47 3.72 2.86
CA ASN A 67 -12.95 3.21 4.13
C ASN A 67 -14.49 3.02 4.20
N TRP A 68 -15.23 3.47 3.20
CA TRP A 68 -16.70 3.39 3.25
C TRP A 68 -17.22 1.95 3.25
N PRO A 69 -16.70 1.02 2.44
CA PRO A 69 -17.08 -0.39 2.53
C PRO A 69 -16.72 -1.02 3.88
N ALA A 70 -15.58 -0.67 4.46
CA ALA A 70 -15.17 -1.12 5.78
C ALA A 70 -16.09 -0.56 6.88
N PHE A 71 -16.47 0.71 6.79
CA PHE A 71 -17.43 1.32 7.71
C PHE A 71 -18.79 0.62 7.67
N TYR A 72 -19.30 0.30 6.46
CA TYR A 72 -20.50 -0.53 6.31
C TYR A 72 -20.34 -1.89 6.99
N ALA A 73 -19.25 -2.59 6.75
CA ALA A 73 -18.98 -3.90 7.34
C ALA A 73 -18.90 -3.89 8.88
N LEU A 74 -18.51 -2.75 9.47
CA LEU A 74 -18.49 -2.53 10.92
C LEU A 74 -19.87 -2.15 11.50
N GLY A 75 -20.88 -1.92 10.67
CA GLY A 75 -22.26 -1.60 11.11
C GLY A 75 -22.73 -0.20 10.72
N GLY A 76 -22.07 0.45 9.75
CA GLY A 76 -22.58 1.63 9.05
C GLY A 76 -23.86 1.32 8.27
N SER A 77 -24.59 2.35 7.85
CA SER A 77 -25.87 2.20 7.16
C SER A 77 -25.71 1.57 5.75
N ASP A 78 -26.77 0.92 5.26
CA ASP A 78 -26.80 0.45 3.85
C ASP A 78 -26.57 1.61 2.86
N ALA A 79 -26.97 2.83 3.24
CA ALA A 79 -26.79 4.02 2.43
C ALA A 79 -25.31 4.36 2.16
N VAL A 80 -24.38 4.05 3.07
CA VAL A 80 -22.96 4.29 2.82
C VAL A 80 -22.39 3.31 1.80
N LEU A 81 -22.86 2.04 1.80
CA LEU A 81 -22.45 1.08 0.78
C LEU A 81 -22.99 1.45 -0.60
N ASP A 82 -24.28 1.85 -0.67
CA ASP A 82 -24.87 2.33 -1.91
C ASP A 82 -24.14 3.57 -2.45
N ALA A 83 -23.81 4.51 -1.58
CA ALA A 83 -23.03 5.70 -1.94
C ALA A 83 -21.61 5.33 -2.41
N ALA A 84 -20.93 4.40 -1.72
CA ALA A 84 -19.60 3.94 -2.13
C ALA A 84 -19.61 3.31 -3.53
N LYS A 85 -20.60 2.47 -3.82
CA LYS A 85 -20.80 1.91 -5.17
C LYS A 85 -21.10 2.99 -6.21
N HIS A 86 -21.96 3.96 -5.85
CA HIS A 86 -22.31 5.07 -6.73
C HIS A 86 -21.10 5.93 -7.10
N HIS A 87 -20.29 6.29 -6.11
CA HIS A 87 -19.08 7.07 -6.34
C HIS A 87 -18.01 6.26 -7.09
N PHE A 88 -17.87 4.97 -6.81
CA PHE A 88 -16.98 4.11 -7.57
C PHE A 88 -17.33 4.12 -9.08
N GLU A 89 -18.61 4.02 -9.43
CA GLU A 89 -19.05 4.07 -10.84
C GLU A 89 -18.87 5.47 -11.43
N GLY A 90 -19.19 6.53 -10.69
CA GLY A 90 -19.01 7.92 -11.14
C GLY A 90 -17.54 8.27 -11.41
N VAL A 91 -16.65 7.93 -10.48
CA VAL A 91 -15.20 8.12 -10.63
C VAL A 91 -14.64 7.28 -11.78
N THR A 92 -15.09 6.00 -11.90
CA THR A 92 -14.68 5.15 -13.02
C THR A 92 -15.09 5.75 -14.37
N ALA A 93 -16.29 6.33 -14.48
CA ALA A 93 -16.73 7.02 -15.68
C ALA A 93 -15.89 8.27 -15.97
N GLN A 94 -15.61 9.07 -14.94
CA GLN A 94 -14.79 10.29 -15.04
C GLN A 94 -13.37 9.98 -15.54
N LEU A 95 -12.70 9.00 -14.96
CA LEU A 95 -11.37 8.54 -15.35
C LEU A 95 -11.36 7.89 -16.76
N THR A 96 -12.44 7.20 -17.13
CA THR A 96 -12.59 6.63 -18.48
C THR A 96 -12.72 7.73 -19.53
N GLU A 97 -13.52 8.77 -19.27
CA GLU A 97 -13.67 9.94 -20.15
C GLU A 97 -12.35 10.72 -20.28
N ALA A 98 -11.57 10.81 -19.20
CA ALA A 98 -10.23 11.38 -19.22
C ALA A 98 -9.20 10.51 -19.98
N GLY A 99 -9.58 9.31 -20.40
CA GLY A 99 -8.71 8.40 -21.15
C GLY A 99 -7.70 7.64 -20.30
N MET A 100 -7.81 7.68 -18.97
CA MET A 100 -6.92 7.00 -18.03
C MET A 100 -7.29 5.52 -17.85
N LEU A 101 -8.58 5.17 -18.01
CA LEU A 101 -9.07 3.79 -17.91
C LEU A 101 -9.53 3.26 -19.27
N THR A 102 -9.36 1.94 -19.46
CA THR A 102 -9.97 1.17 -20.54
C THR A 102 -10.73 -0.01 -19.95
N GLY A 103 -12.04 -0.07 -20.25
CA GLY A 103 -12.90 -1.10 -19.66
C GLY A 103 -13.01 -1.00 -18.13
N GLY A 104 -12.85 0.21 -17.57
CA GLY A 104 -12.91 0.47 -16.13
C GLY A 104 -11.67 0.05 -15.34
N TYR A 105 -10.57 -0.27 -16.02
CA TYR A 105 -9.27 -0.59 -15.43
C TYR A 105 -8.19 0.34 -15.96
N GLU A 106 -7.20 0.66 -15.14
CA GLU A 106 -6.09 1.52 -15.47
C GLU A 106 -5.33 1.04 -16.71
N ASN A 107 -4.98 1.98 -17.59
CA ASN A 107 -4.35 1.66 -18.88
C ASN A 107 -3.01 0.97 -18.72
N GLY A 108 -2.21 1.43 -17.76
CA GLY A 108 -0.92 0.86 -17.39
C GLY A 108 -0.14 1.77 -16.48
N TYR A 109 0.20 1.25 -15.31
CA TYR A 109 1.03 1.92 -14.31
C TYR A 109 1.78 0.88 -13.50
N ASP A 110 2.54 1.30 -12.47
CA ASP A 110 3.18 0.38 -11.54
C ASP A 110 2.19 -0.17 -10.51
N TRP A 111 2.54 -1.30 -9.90
CA TRP A 111 1.68 -1.96 -8.92
C TRP A 111 1.71 -1.34 -7.52
N PHE A 112 2.57 -0.37 -7.28
CA PHE A 112 2.49 0.40 -6.04
C PHE A 112 1.21 1.25 -6.06
N HIS A 113 0.98 2.02 -7.13
CA HIS A 113 -0.22 2.87 -7.28
C HIS A 113 -1.46 2.09 -7.74
N GLN A 114 -1.33 1.13 -8.69
CA GLN A 114 -2.48 0.28 -9.04
C GLN A 114 -3.02 -0.50 -7.85
N GLY A 115 -2.14 -0.93 -6.92
CA GLY A 115 -2.56 -1.58 -5.68
C GLY A 115 -3.46 -0.67 -4.85
N GLU A 116 -3.13 0.61 -4.75
CA GLU A 116 -3.92 1.62 -4.04
C GLU A 116 -5.25 1.89 -4.75
N SER A 117 -5.26 2.10 -6.06
CA SER A 117 -6.50 2.34 -6.82
C SER A 117 -7.53 1.20 -6.72
N LEU A 118 -7.07 -0.01 -6.41
CA LEU A 118 -7.95 -1.18 -6.26
C LEU A 118 -8.50 -1.39 -4.84
N LEU A 119 -8.05 -0.62 -3.83
CA LEU A 119 -8.50 -0.80 -2.44
C LEU A 119 -10.02 -0.62 -2.29
N LEU A 120 -10.58 0.44 -2.91
CA LEU A 120 -12.02 0.64 -2.91
C LEU A 120 -12.76 -0.52 -3.58
N PHE A 121 -12.24 -0.98 -4.72
CA PHE A 121 -12.83 -2.11 -5.45
C PHE A 121 -12.85 -3.39 -4.61
N TYR A 122 -11.74 -3.74 -3.97
CA TYR A 122 -11.67 -4.90 -3.09
C TYR A 122 -12.62 -4.77 -1.89
N GLY A 123 -12.68 -3.58 -1.30
CA GLY A 123 -13.61 -3.27 -0.21
C GLY A 123 -15.08 -3.48 -0.60
N LEU A 124 -15.48 -3.01 -1.79
CA LEU A 124 -16.83 -3.20 -2.33
C LEU A 124 -17.13 -4.67 -2.63
N CYS A 125 -16.18 -5.41 -3.20
CA CYS A 125 -16.31 -6.85 -3.42
C CYS A 125 -16.52 -7.62 -2.11
N ALA A 126 -15.78 -7.26 -1.06
CA ALA A 126 -15.89 -7.90 0.24
C ALA A 126 -17.17 -7.52 0.99
N ALA A 127 -17.64 -6.28 0.85
CA ALA A 127 -18.84 -5.77 1.53
C ALA A 127 -20.14 -6.35 0.93
N ASP A 128 -20.17 -6.59 -0.38
CA ASP A 128 -21.32 -7.20 -1.06
C ASP A 128 -20.88 -8.27 -2.06
N PRO A 129 -20.53 -9.47 -1.60
CA PRO A 129 -20.08 -10.56 -2.45
C PRO A 129 -21.20 -11.12 -3.36
N ALA A 130 -22.44 -10.70 -3.18
CA ALA A 130 -23.56 -11.10 -4.02
C ALA A 130 -23.80 -10.17 -5.23
N ASP A 131 -23.09 -9.06 -5.34
CA ASP A 131 -23.22 -8.14 -6.48
C ASP A 131 -22.51 -8.72 -7.72
N GLU A 132 -23.30 -9.26 -8.64
CA GLU A 132 -22.81 -9.89 -9.88
C GLU A 132 -22.03 -8.92 -10.78
N ARG A 133 -22.27 -7.61 -10.70
CA ARG A 133 -21.52 -6.61 -11.50
C ARG A 133 -20.07 -6.54 -11.02
N PHE A 134 -19.86 -6.59 -9.70
CA PHE A 134 -18.52 -6.62 -9.11
C PHE A 134 -17.84 -7.96 -9.34
N ALA A 135 -18.59 -9.08 -9.27
CA ALA A 135 -18.07 -10.40 -9.60
C ALA A 135 -17.58 -10.50 -11.06
N GLU A 136 -18.38 -9.98 -12.03
CA GLU A 136 -17.96 -9.93 -13.43
C GLU A 136 -16.74 -9.04 -13.64
N ARG A 137 -16.70 -7.88 -12.96
CA ARG A 137 -15.56 -6.96 -12.99
C ARG A 137 -14.30 -7.62 -12.42
N ALA A 138 -14.40 -8.37 -11.32
CA ALA A 138 -13.29 -9.14 -10.75
C ALA A 138 -12.74 -10.18 -11.73
N ARG A 139 -13.60 -10.92 -12.42
CA ARG A 139 -13.19 -11.88 -13.47
C ARG A 139 -12.47 -11.17 -14.63
N ARG A 140 -13.02 -10.04 -15.10
CA ARG A 140 -12.43 -9.26 -16.20
C ARG A 140 -11.08 -8.68 -15.82
N PHE A 141 -10.96 -8.12 -14.63
CA PHE A 141 -9.70 -7.52 -14.15
C PHE A 141 -8.61 -8.57 -13.93
N ALA A 142 -8.93 -9.67 -13.27
CA ALA A 142 -8.00 -10.79 -13.13
C ALA A 142 -7.57 -11.35 -14.49
N GLY A 143 -8.48 -11.36 -15.47
CA GLY A 143 -8.19 -11.77 -16.85
C GLY A 143 -7.08 -10.96 -17.52
N LEU A 144 -6.80 -9.74 -17.07
CA LEU A 144 -5.68 -8.94 -17.61
C LEU A 144 -4.32 -9.61 -17.34
N TYR A 145 -4.21 -10.41 -16.26
CA TYR A 145 -2.98 -11.09 -15.87
C TYR A 145 -3.04 -12.62 -16.05
N THR A 146 -4.23 -13.21 -16.06
CA THR A 146 -4.39 -14.66 -16.21
C THR A 146 -4.56 -15.12 -17.67
N ASP A 147 -4.94 -14.20 -18.57
CA ASP A 147 -5.02 -14.46 -20.02
C ASP A 147 -3.72 -14.03 -20.71
N PRO A 148 -2.90 -14.99 -21.22
CA PRO A 148 -1.64 -14.66 -21.88
C PRO A 148 -1.79 -13.75 -23.10
N ALA A 149 -2.96 -13.72 -23.75
CA ALA A 149 -3.21 -12.86 -24.90
C ALA A 149 -3.18 -11.35 -24.55
N ARG A 150 -3.30 -11.00 -23.26
CA ARG A 150 -3.18 -9.62 -22.78
C ARG A 150 -1.74 -9.12 -22.73
N GLY A 151 -0.77 -10.01 -22.67
CA GLY A 151 0.66 -9.69 -22.67
C GLY A 151 1.23 -9.25 -21.32
N ASN A 152 0.40 -8.98 -20.30
CA ASN A 152 0.89 -8.57 -18.99
C ASN A 152 1.65 -9.67 -18.24
N TYR A 153 1.40 -10.93 -18.56
CA TYR A 153 2.04 -12.07 -17.92
C TYR A 153 2.57 -13.08 -18.95
N ASP A 154 3.82 -13.52 -18.78
CA ASP A 154 4.44 -14.60 -19.56
C ASP A 154 4.38 -15.92 -18.78
N PRO A 155 3.51 -16.85 -19.18
CA PRO A 155 3.38 -18.13 -18.49
C PRO A 155 4.59 -19.05 -18.71
N ALA A 156 5.39 -18.85 -19.75
CA ALA A 156 6.55 -19.69 -20.02
C ALA A 156 7.69 -19.37 -19.05
N ARG A 157 7.83 -18.10 -18.67
CA ARG A 157 8.86 -17.64 -17.74
C ARG A 157 8.32 -17.39 -16.33
N ASN A 158 7.00 -17.53 -16.15
CA ASN A 158 6.31 -17.26 -14.88
C ASN A 158 6.66 -15.88 -14.33
N MET A 159 6.35 -14.84 -15.10
CA MET A 159 6.69 -13.46 -14.75
C MET A 159 5.69 -12.46 -15.33
N ILE A 160 5.48 -11.34 -14.65
CA ILE A 160 4.86 -10.15 -15.22
C ILE A 160 5.90 -9.48 -16.13
N THR A 161 5.46 -8.94 -17.27
CA THR A 161 6.37 -8.67 -18.39
C THR A 161 7.02 -7.29 -18.37
N ALA A 162 6.49 -6.37 -17.53
CA ALA A 162 7.01 -5.02 -17.35
C ALA A 162 6.65 -4.47 -15.97
N PRO A 163 7.37 -3.45 -15.46
CA PRO A 163 6.98 -2.72 -14.26
C PRO A 163 5.63 -2.02 -14.40
N HIS A 164 5.33 -1.47 -15.59
CA HIS A 164 4.05 -0.85 -15.91
C HIS A 164 3.22 -1.79 -16.79
N THR A 165 2.08 -2.21 -16.26
CA THR A 165 1.12 -3.11 -16.91
C THR A 165 -0.30 -2.64 -16.63
N GLY A 166 -1.28 -3.08 -17.43
CA GLY A 166 -2.68 -2.71 -17.23
C GLY A 166 -3.61 -3.13 -18.36
N ALA A 167 -4.69 -2.39 -18.54
CA ALA A 167 -5.73 -2.70 -19.53
C ALA A 167 -5.22 -2.68 -20.98
N ARG A 168 -4.18 -1.92 -21.28
CA ARG A 168 -3.57 -1.84 -22.61
C ARG A 168 -2.40 -2.79 -22.81
N GLY A 169 -2.16 -3.67 -21.84
CA GLY A 169 -1.01 -4.56 -21.84
C GLY A 169 0.24 -3.91 -21.21
N PRO A 170 1.41 -4.55 -21.36
CA PRO A 170 2.66 -4.00 -20.84
C PRO A 170 3.05 -2.74 -21.60
N LEU A 171 3.43 -1.69 -20.89
CA LEU A 171 3.94 -0.46 -21.49
C LEU A 171 5.46 -0.57 -21.67
N PRO A 172 6.00 -0.17 -22.83
CA PRO A 172 7.43 -0.14 -23.03
C PRO A 172 8.07 0.98 -22.23
N GLY A 173 8.89 0.64 -21.27
CA GLY A 173 9.52 1.61 -20.37
C GLY A 173 8.54 2.13 -19.30
N LEU A 174 8.91 3.28 -18.73
CA LEU A 174 8.10 4.04 -17.80
C LEU A 174 7.39 5.18 -18.55
N GLY A 175 6.52 5.95 -17.87
CA GLY A 175 5.81 7.06 -18.49
C GLY A 175 6.74 8.13 -19.11
N PRO A 176 6.18 9.07 -19.90
CA PRO A 176 6.97 10.10 -20.57
C PRO A 176 7.75 11.02 -19.62
N GLU A 177 7.25 11.24 -18.42
CA GLU A 177 7.86 12.03 -17.33
C GLU A 177 9.23 11.48 -16.94
N TRP A 178 9.44 10.18 -17.05
CA TRP A 178 10.70 9.51 -16.73
C TRP A 178 11.78 9.69 -17.81
N GLN A 179 11.39 10.12 -19.02
CA GLN A 179 12.34 10.33 -20.12
C GLN A 179 13.21 11.57 -19.91
N THR A 180 12.68 12.56 -19.22
CA THR A 180 13.37 13.82 -18.91
C THR A 180 13.64 13.96 -17.41
N TYR A 181 13.69 12.83 -16.73
CA TYR A 181 13.98 12.79 -15.30
C TYR A 181 15.25 13.60 -14.98
N PRO A 182 15.24 14.51 -14.01
CA PRO A 182 14.21 14.70 -12.98
C PRO A 182 13.41 16.02 -13.08
N ALA A 183 13.48 16.74 -14.18
CA ALA A 183 13.00 18.13 -14.26
C ALA A 183 11.52 18.32 -13.84
N SER A 184 10.70 17.27 -13.97
CA SER A 184 9.29 17.25 -13.54
C SER A 184 9.07 16.50 -12.23
N LEU A 185 10.12 15.94 -11.63
CA LEU A 185 10.04 15.07 -10.46
C LEU A 185 11.00 15.51 -9.33
N ASP A 186 11.24 16.79 -9.19
CA ASP A 186 12.15 17.36 -8.19
C ASP A 186 11.70 17.09 -6.74
N TYR A 187 10.40 16.89 -6.51
CA TYR A 187 9.85 16.44 -5.24
C TYR A 187 10.40 15.05 -4.80
N MET A 188 10.86 14.24 -5.77
CA MET A 188 11.48 12.96 -5.49
C MET A 188 12.95 13.07 -5.02
N ALA A 189 13.51 14.27 -5.00
CA ALA A 189 14.91 14.51 -4.55
C ALA A 189 15.17 13.99 -3.12
N ALA A 190 14.16 14.02 -2.27
CA ALA A 190 14.25 13.50 -0.90
C ALA A 190 14.60 12.00 -0.85
N TYR A 191 14.26 11.24 -1.90
CA TYR A 191 14.57 9.81 -2.02
C TYR A 191 15.94 9.55 -2.65
N GLY A 192 16.66 10.59 -3.08
CA GLY A 192 17.95 10.45 -3.75
C GLY A 192 17.86 9.89 -5.17
N LEU A 193 18.99 9.42 -5.69
CA LEU A 193 19.06 8.94 -7.07
C LEU A 193 18.33 7.60 -7.28
N PRO A 194 17.53 7.47 -8.33
CA PRO A 194 16.86 6.21 -8.67
C PRO A 194 17.85 5.12 -9.16
N LEU A 195 18.94 5.52 -9.81
CA LEU A 195 20.00 4.62 -10.25
C LEU A 195 21.36 5.14 -9.80
N HIS A 196 22.21 4.22 -9.40
CA HIS A 196 23.58 4.50 -9.00
C HIS A 196 24.58 4.04 -10.09
N GLY A 197 25.79 4.62 -10.07
CA GLY A 197 26.91 4.20 -10.93
C GLY A 197 26.88 4.77 -12.35
N LEU A 198 26.00 5.73 -12.64
CA LEU A 198 26.02 6.41 -13.93
C LEU A 198 27.15 7.45 -14.00
N PRO A 199 27.84 7.58 -15.13
CA PRO A 199 28.98 8.51 -15.27
C PRO A 199 28.59 9.96 -14.97
N GLY A 200 29.29 10.59 -14.02
CA GLY A 200 29.08 11.98 -13.64
C GLY A 200 27.81 12.26 -12.85
N ILE A 201 27.11 11.23 -12.37
CA ILE A 201 25.89 11.34 -11.56
C ILE A 201 26.16 10.66 -10.22
N THR A 202 26.31 11.46 -9.16
CA THR A 202 26.61 11.00 -7.80
C THR A 202 25.60 11.49 -6.76
N GLN A 203 24.88 12.55 -7.07
CA GLN A 203 23.87 13.17 -6.21
C GLN A 203 22.76 13.78 -7.07
N TRP A 204 21.64 14.09 -6.44
CA TRP A 204 20.45 14.62 -7.14
C TRP A 204 20.74 15.92 -7.93
N SER A 205 21.49 16.85 -7.35
CA SER A 205 21.82 18.12 -8.02
C SER A 205 22.63 17.95 -9.33
N ASP A 206 23.26 16.79 -9.55
CA ASP A 206 23.91 16.51 -10.83
C ASP A 206 22.90 16.40 -11.98
N LEU A 207 21.65 16.12 -11.66
CA LEU A 207 20.55 15.99 -12.63
C LEU A 207 19.96 17.35 -13.07
N GLU A 208 20.42 18.47 -12.51
CA GLU A 208 20.16 19.80 -13.05
C GLU A 208 20.80 20.00 -14.44
N ASP A 209 21.85 19.21 -14.74
CA ASP A 209 22.41 19.14 -16.08
C ASP A 209 21.47 18.32 -17.01
N PRO A 210 20.90 18.94 -18.07
CA PRO A 210 19.98 18.25 -18.97
C PRO A 210 20.56 17.01 -19.67
N ALA A 211 21.88 16.95 -19.87
CA ALA A 211 22.51 15.76 -20.47
C ALA A 211 22.54 14.59 -19.50
N ARG A 212 22.81 14.86 -18.22
CA ARG A 212 22.81 13.86 -17.15
C ARG A 212 21.37 13.41 -16.84
N ALA A 213 20.40 14.33 -16.81
CA ALA A 213 18.99 14.01 -16.66
C ALA A 213 18.49 13.06 -17.77
N ARG A 214 18.84 13.35 -19.03
CA ARG A 214 18.52 12.46 -20.16
C ARG A 214 19.21 11.10 -20.07
N LEU A 215 20.48 11.06 -19.59
CA LEU A 215 21.17 9.80 -19.36
C LEU A 215 20.46 8.95 -18.30
N MET A 216 20.06 9.55 -17.19
CA MET A 216 19.27 8.90 -16.13
C MET A 216 17.95 8.39 -16.68
N GLY A 217 17.18 9.24 -17.37
CA GLY A 217 15.89 8.86 -17.98
C GLY A 217 16.02 7.74 -19.00
N ALA A 218 17.01 7.79 -19.90
CA ALA A 218 17.25 6.73 -20.88
C ALA A 218 17.60 5.39 -20.23
N GLU A 219 18.38 5.43 -19.14
CA GLU A 219 18.77 4.20 -18.44
C GLU A 219 17.60 3.63 -17.62
N LEU A 220 16.77 4.48 -17.01
CA LEU A 220 15.51 4.06 -16.37
C LEU A 220 14.58 3.37 -17.38
N GLN A 221 14.37 3.99 -18.56
CA GLN A 221 13.57 3.39 -19.64
C GLN A 221 14.11 2.03 -20.08
N ARG A 222 15.45 1.92 -20.25
CA ARG A 222 16.10 0.68 -20.67
C ARG A 222 15.91 -0.45 -19.64
N ARG A 223 15.92 -0.11 -18.35
CA ARG A 223 15.78 -1.07 -17.25
C ARG A 223 14.34 -1.42 -16.91
N ALA A 224 13.39 -0.59 -17.33
CA ALA A 224 11.96 -0.79 -17.09
C ALA A 224 11.37 -1.86 -18.04
N ALA A 225 11.93 -3.06 -17.99
CA ALA A 225 11.46 -4.21 -18.74
C ALA A 225 11.64 -5.47 -17.89
N GLY A 226 10.72 -6.42 -18.07
CA GLY A 226 10.68 -7.61 -17.22
C GLY A 226 9.96 -7.38 -15.90
N ASP A 227 10.15 -8.29 -14.96
CA ASP A 227 9.40 -8.32 -13.72
C ASP A 227 10.07 -7.53 -12.58
N THR A 228 9.27 -7.00 -11.68
CA THR A 228 9.74 -6.32 -10.45
C THR A 228 8.97 -6.83 -9.24
N ALA A 229 9.60 -6.81 -8.06
CA ALA A 229 9.01 -7.36 -6.84
C ALA A 229 7.65 -6.73 -6.50
N VAL A 230 7.45 -5.44 -6.81
CA VAL A 230 6.18 -4.75 -6.53
C VAL A 230 5.00 -5.37 -7.28
N ASN A 231 5.25 -6.03 -8.41
CA ASN A 231 4.22 -6.74 -9.18
C ASN A 231 3.57 -7.91 -8.42
N LEU A 232 4.15 -8.37 -7.29
CA LEU A 232 3.50 -9.35 -6.41
C LEU A 232 2.14 -8.87 -5.88
N ALA A 233 1.90 -7.56 -5.82
CA ALA A 233 0.61 -7.00 -5.47
C ALA A 233 -0.51 -7.42 -6.43
N ALA A 234 -0.20 -7.76 -7.70
CA ALA A 234 -1.16 -8.29 -8.67
C ALA A 234 -1.85 -9.57 -8.21
N THR A 235 -1.22 -10.32 -7.30
CA THR A 235 -1.83 -11.53 -6.72
C THR A 235 -3.15 -11.24 -6.02
N SER A 236 -3.34 -10.04 -5.43
CA SER A 236 -4.59 -9.64 -4.80
C SER A 236 -5.74 -9.58 -5.80
N LEU A 237 -5.49 -9.11 -7.02
CA LEU A 237 -6.50 -9.03 -8.07
C LEU A 237 -7.02 -10.42 -8.46
N VAL A 238 -6.10 -11.39 -8.61
CA VAL A 238 -6.45 -12.77 -8.97
C VAL A 238 -7.08 -13.51 -7.78
N THR A 239 -6.61 -13.25 -6.56
CA THR A 239 -7.22 -13.77 -5.33
C THR A 239 -8.64 -13.24 -5.14
N ASN A 240 -8.89 -11.96 -5.43
CA ASN A 240 -10.23 -11.36 -5.35
C ASN A 240 -11.21 -12.06 -6.30
N ARG A 241 -10.79 -12.43 -7.52
CA ARG A 241 -11.60 -13.28 -8.40
C ARG A 241 -11.87 -14.64 -7.78
N TRP A 242 -10.84 -15.29 -7.24
CA TRP A 242 -10.98 -16.61 -6.60
C TRP A 242 -11.98 -16.60 -5.45
N LEU A 243 -12.10 -15.50 -4.72
CA LEU A 243 -13.08 -15.35 -3.63
C LEU A 243 -14.54 -15.46 -4.10
N TYR A 244 -14.83 -15.13 -5.37
CA TYR A 244 -16.19 -15.23 -5.90
C TYR A 244 -16.57 -16.65 -6.33
N ASP A 245 -15.67 -17.37 -6.97
CA ASP A 245 -16.01 -18.60 -7.66
C ASP A 245 -15.14 -19.82 -7.29
N GLY A 246 -14.12 -19.62 -6.45
CA GLY A 246 -13.19 -20.69 -6.08
C GLY A 246 -12.39 -21.25 -7.25
N ASP A 247 -12.22 -20.47 -8.34
CA ASP A 247 -11.57 -20.91 -9.58
C ASP A 247 -10.17 -21.50 -9.34
N PRO A 248 -9.99 -22.83 -9.59
CA PRO A 248 -8.71 -23.48 -9.36
C PRO A 248 -7.57 -22.91 -10.22
N ALA A 249 -7.86 -22.35 -11.39
CA ALA A 249 -6.87 -21.74 -12.25
C ALA A 249 -6.34 -20.45 -11.66
N SER A 250 -7.18 -19.65 -10.99
CA SER A 250 -6.79 -18.47 -10.25
C SER A 250 -5.88 -18.82 -9.07
N ALA A 251 -6.23 -19.82 -8.26
CA ALA A 251 -5.40 -20.30 -7.16
C ALA A 251 -4.03 -20.80 -7.66
N ALA A 252 -4.04 -21.60 -8.74
CA ALA A 252 -2.81 -22.11 -9.35
C ALA A 252 -1.92 -20.99 -9.91
N TRP A 253 -2.51 -19.94 -10.48
CA TRP A 253 -1.76 -18.78 -10.97
C TRP A 253 -1.06 -18.05 -9.82
N VAL A 254 -1.79 -17.75 -8.74
CA VAL A 254 -1.25 -17.07 -7.55
C VAL A 254 -0.09 -17.86 -6.96
N THR A 255 -0.31 -19.15 -6.66
CA THR A 255 0.71 -20.01 -6.07
C THR A 255 1.96 -20.09 -6.98
N ARG A 256 1.78 -20.35 -8.28
CA ARG A 256 2.88 -20.47 -9.22
C ARG A 256 3.67 -19.17 -9.34
N TYR A 257 3.00 -18.03 -9.40
CA TYR A 257 3.68 -16.73 -9.53
C TYR A 257 4.54 -16.42 -8.30
N VAL A 258 4.00 -16.64 -7.09
CA VAL A 258 4.73 -16.46 -5.83
C VAL A 258 5.89 -17.45 -5.70
N ASP A 259 5.69 -18.73 -6.08
CA ASP A 259 6.76 -19.74 -6.05
C ASP A 259 7.92 -19.36 -6.99
N GLY A 260 7.62 -18.79 -8.16
CA GLY A 260 8.67 -18.28 -9.05
C GLY A 260 9.54 -17.19 -8.41
N TRP A 261 8.96 -16.31 -7.61
CA TRP A 261 9.72 -15.32 -6.85
C TRP A 261 10.53 -15.95 -5.71
N ARG A 262 9.98 -16.97 -5.03
CA ARG A 262 10.71 -17.74 -4.01
C ARG A 262 11.93 -18.46 -4.57
N GLU A 263 11.79 -19.08 -5.74
CA GLU A 263 12.90 -19.74 -6.46
C GLU A 263 14.00 -18.74 -6.85
N ARG A 264 13.60 -17.56 -7.35
CA ARG A 264 14.55 -16.47 -7.70
C ARG A 264 15.26 -15.93 -6.47
N ALA A 265 14.56 -15.77 -5.37
CA ALA A 265 15.17 -15.34 -4.10
C ALA A 265 16.17 -16.38 -3.58
N ALA A 266 15.82 -17.67 -3.61
CA ALA A 266 16.73 -18.73 -3.22
C ALA A 266 18.00 -18.74 -4.09
N ALA A 267 17.86 -18.56 -5.40
CA ALA A 267 18.99 -18.46 -6.34
C ALA A 267 19.83 -17.18 -6.14
N ALA A 268 19.24 -16.11 -5.61
CA ALA A 268 19.91 -14.83 -5.33
C ALA A 268 20.51 -14.75 -3.91
N GLY A 269 20.58 -15.85 -3.16
CA GLY A 269 21.20 -15.91 -1.84
C GLY A 269 20.22 -15.71 -0.66
N GLY A 270 18.90 -15.77 -0.91
CA GLY A 270 17.86 -15.80 0.11
C GLY A 270 17.13 -14.48 0.34
N LEU A 271 17.67 -13.34 -0.12
CA LEU A 271 16.94 -12.08 -0.12
C LEU A 271 16.06 -11.96 -1.38
N MET A 272 14.94 -11.27 -1.22
CA MET A 272 14.03 -10.99 -2.32
C MET A 272 14.72 -10.13 -3.37
N PRO A 273 14.95 -10.58 -4.61
CA PRO A 273 15.42 -9.71 -5.68
C PRO A 273 14.28 -8.77 -6.11
N ASP A 274 14.63 -7.60 -6.63
CA ASP A 274 13.62 -6.62 -7.05
C ASP A 274 13.50 -6.47 -8.57
N ASN A 275 14.25 -7.24 -9.35
CA ASN A 275 14.22 -7.15 -10.81
C ASN A 275 14.51 -8.50 -11.48
N VAL A 276 13.80 -8.78 -12.57
CA VAL A 276 13.98 -9.94 -13.43
C VAL A 276 13.89 -9.49 -14.88
N ALA A 277 14.94 -9.70 -15.64
CA ALA A 277 14.98 -9.31 -17.05
C ALA A 277 13.97 -10.11 -17.92
N PRO A 278 13.62 -9.64 -19.13
CA PRO A 278 12.66 -10.34 -20.01
C PRO A 278 13.04 -11.78 -20.39
N ASP A 279 14.29 -12.16 -20.26
CA ASP A 279 14.75 -13.54 -20.45
C ASP A 279 14.59 -14.44 -19.21
N GLY A 280 14.13 -13.87 -18.08
CA GLY A 280 13.97 -14.54 -16.79
C GLY A 280 15.18 -14.43 -15.86
N THR A 281 16.25 -13.75 -16.26
CA THR A 281 17.49 -13.62 -15.48
C THR A 281 17.36 -12.53 -14.41
N VAL A 282 17.58 -12.85 -13.13
CA VAL A 282 17.71 -11.86 -12.07
C VAL A 282 18.91 -10.96 -12.34
N GLY A 283 18.71 -9.65 -12.28
CA GLY A 283 19.78 -8.68 -12.54
C GLY A 283 20.19 -8.51 -14.01
N GLY A 284 19.52 -9.17 -14.95
CA GLY A 284 19.97 -9.20 -16.36
C GLY A 284 20.07 -7.82 -17.00
N LEU A 285 19.22 -6.87 -16.64
CA LEU A 285 19.29 -5.47 -17.09
C LEU A 285 20.04 -4.55 -16.11
N HIS A 286 20.48 -5.07 -14.96
CA HIS A 286 21.10 -4.34 -13.87
C HIS A 286 22.57 -4.76 -13.62
N GLY A 287 23.25 -5.31 -14.64
CA GLY A 287 24.65 -5.71 -14.51
C GLY A 287 24.88 -6.89 -13.58
N GLY A 288 23.86 -7.75 -13.39
CA GLY A 288 23.88 -8.86 -12.46
C GLY A 288 23.45 -8.53 -11.04
N ALA A 289 23.08 -7.24 -10.76
CA ALA A 289 22.62 -6.85 -9.44
C ALA A 289 21.18 -7.30 -9.19
N TRP A 290 20.94 -7.94 -8.06
CA TRP A 290 19.60 -8.37 -7.63
C TRP A 290 18.71 -7.21 -7.14
N TYR A 291 19.26 -6.01 -7.04
CA TYR A 291 18.64 -4.76 -6.58
C TYR A 291 18.67 -3.69 -7.68
N GLY A 292 17.89 -2.62 -7.51
CA GLY A 292 17.85 -1.46 -8.40
C GLY A 292 16.69 -1.50 -9.39
N GLY A 293 15.73 -2.41 -9.20
CA GLY A 293 14.48 -2.45 -9.95
C GLY A 293 13.56 -1.29 -9.62
N HIS A 294 12.53 -1.11 -10.44
CA HIS A 294 11.53 -0.06 -10.23
C HIS A 294 10.71 -0.36 -8.96
N TYR A 295 10.55 0.65 -8.10
CA TYR A 295 10.00 0.49 -6.73
C TYR A 295 10.70 -0.62 -5.93
N GLY A 296 12.00 -0.80 -6.17
CA GLY A 296 12.82 -1.83 -5.57
C GLY A 296 13.63 -1.36 -4.36
N TRP A 297 14.66 -2.15 -4.04
CA TRP A 297 15.52 -1.90 -2.88
C TRP A 297 16.27 -0.59 -2.90
N THR A 298 16.64 -0.07 -4.08
CA THR A 298 17.46 1.13 -4.18
C THR A 298 16.62 2.40 -4.11
N TRP A 299 15.39 2.40 -4.68
CA TRP A 299 14.60 3.60 -4.84
C TRP A 299 13.13 3.26 -5.18
N PRO A 300 12.13 4.08 -4.76
CA PRO A 300 12.21 5.12 -3.76
C PRO A 300 12.08 4.59 -2.32
N HIS A 301 11.32 3.51 -2.08
CA HIS A 301 10.85 3.07 -0.76
C HIS A 301 11.55 1.83 -0.20
N GLY A 302 12.36 1.13 -1.00
CA GLY A 302 13.15 -0.01 -0.54
C GLY A 302 12.34 -1.09 0.16
N LEU A 303 12.69 -1.38 1.42
CA LEU A 303 12.02 -2.38 2.25
C LEU A 303 10.51 -2.23 2.29
N HIS A 304 10.00 -0.99 2.31
CA HIS A 304 8.55 -0.77 2.38
C HIS A 304 7.85 -1.37 1.15
N SER A 305 8.23 -0.98 -0.06
CA SER A 305 7.59 -1.49 -1.27
C SER A 305 7.88 -2.97 -1.52
N VAL A 306 9.14 -3.40 -1.39
CA VAL A 306 9.53 -4.80 -1.60
C VAL A 306 8.94 -5.71 -0.52
N GLY A 307 9.02 -5.29 0.75
CA GLY A 307 8.51 -6.06 1.87
C GLY A 307 7.00 -6.24 1.84
N MET A 308 6.25 -5.15 1.61
CA MET A 308 4.79 -5.21 1.57
C MET A 308 4.29 -6.03 0.37
N SER A 309 4.88 -5.87 -0.80
CA SER A 309 4.49 -6.67 -1.98
C SER A 309 4.78 -8.17 -1.78
N THR A 310 5.90 -8.49 -1.14
CA THR A 310 6.24 -9.88 -0.78
C THR A 310 5.26 -10.44 0.26
N LEU A 311 4.88 -9.65 1.25
CA LEU A 311 3.88 -10.03 2.25
C LEU A 311 2.51 -10.29 1.60
N ILE A 312 2.06 -9.39 0.73
CA ILE A 312 0.80 -9.52 -0.01
C ILE A 312 0.81 -10.80 -0.85
N GLY A 313 1.87 -11.04 -1.62
CA GLY A 313 2.02 -12.26 -2.40
C GLY A 313 1.99 -13.51 -1.53
N GLY A 314 2.73 -13.51 -0.42
CA GLY A 314 2.80 -14.61 0.52
C GLY A 314 1.46 -14.92 1.21
N ILE A 315 0.74 -13.89 1.66
CA ILE A 315 -0.61 -14.05 2.24
C ILE A 315 -1.57 -14.61 1.20
N ASN A 316 -1.59 -14.06 -0.02
CA ASN A 316 -2.48 -14.52 -1.07
C ASN A 316 -2.20 -15.99 -1.44
N ALA A 317 -0.95 -16.40 -1.56
CA ALA A 317 -0.60 -17.79 -1.84
C ALA A 317 -1.00 -18.73 -0.69
N SER A 318 -0.77 -18.34 0.55
CA SER A 318 -1.23 -19.09 1.74
C SER A 318 -2.77 -19.18 1.78
N PHE A 319 -3.47 -18.12 1.40
CA PHE A 319 -4.93 -18.02 1.46
C PHE A 319 -5.64 -18.88 0.42
N VAL A 320 -5.14 -18.92 -0.81
CA VAL A 320 -5.75 -19.74 -1.88
C VAL A 320 -5.34 -21.21 -1.80
N SER A 321 -4.42 -21.57 -0.93
CA SER A 321 -3.98 -22.96 -0.75
C SER A 321 -5.08 -23.80 -0.13
N PRO A 322 -5.36 -25.02 -0.64
CA PRO A 322 -6.37 -25.90 -0.10
C PRO A 322 -6.04 -26.40 1.32
N VAL A 323 -4.77 -26.39 1.67
CA VAL A 323 -4.27 -26.61 3.04
C VAL A 323 -3.39 -25.43 3.36
N ARG A 324 -3.66 -24.77 4.48
CA ARG A 324 -2.89 -23.60 4.89
C ARG A 324 -1.38 -23.91 4.89
N ASP A 325 -0.66 -23.14 4.12
CA ASP A 325 0.79 -23.21 4.00
C ASP A 325 1.37 -21.78 4.12
N ASP A 326 2.10 -21.54 5.22
CA ASP A 326 2.71 -20.25 5.50
C ASP A 326 4.17 -20.16 5.02
N ALA A 327 4.69 -21.20 4.32
CA ALA A 327 6.04 -21.19 3.72
C ALA A 327 6.26 -20.05 2.69
N PRO A 328 5.25 -19.54 1.95
CA PRO A 328 5.43 -18.34 1.13
C PRO A 328 5.83 -17.08 1.92
N LEU A 329 5.59 -17.06 3.22
CA LEU A 329 5.94 -15.93 4.10
C LEU A 329 7.38 -15.99 4.64
N ASP A 330 8.12 -17.06 4.39
CA ASP A 330 9.52 -17.18 4.84
C ASP A 330 10.43 -16.10 4.22
N LEU A 331 10.11 -15.61 3.02
CA LEU A 331 10.83 -14.48 2.43
C LEU A 331 10.67 -13.21 3.25
N VAL A 332 9.46 -12.95 3.76
CA VAL A 332 9.20 -11.78 4.61
C VAL A 332 9.97 -11.91 5.93
N ARG A 333 9.96 -13.11 6.52
CA ARG A 333 10.74 -13.41 7.73
C ARG A 333 12.22 -13.17 7.52
N THR A 334 12.77 -13.67 6.41
CA THR A 334 14.18 -13.49 6.04
C THR A 334 14.52 -12.01 5.85
N MET A 335 13.67 -11.22 5.18
CA MET A 335 13.89 -9.78 5.01
C MET A 335 13.87 -9.04 6.35
N LEU A 336 12.88 -9.32 7.22
CA LEU A 336 12.80 -8.72 8.55
C LEU A 336 14.00 -9.07 9.40
N ASP A 337 14.39 -10.34 9.45
CA ASP A 337 15.55 -10.79 10.23
C ASP A 337 16.84 -10.13 9.70
N THR A 338 17.02 -10.05 8.38
CA THR A 338 18.18 -9.40 7.75
C THR A 338 18.28 -7.92 8.12
N VAL A 339 17.20 -7.14 7.97
CA VAL A 339 17.29 -5.70 8.29
C VAL A 339 17.45 -5.45 9.79
N LEU A 340 16.92 -6.33 10.64
CA LEU A 340 17.10 -6.26 12.09
C LEU A 340 18.53 -6.67 12.52
N GLU A 341 19.22 -7.53 11.77
CA GLU A 341 20.64 -7.86 11.97
C GLU A 341 21.56 -6.70 11.61
N HIS A 342 21.16 -5.87 10.64
CA HIS A 342 21.91 -4.67 10.21
C HIS A 342 21.46 -3.39 10.93
N ALA A 343 20.60 -3.50 11.94
CA ALA A 343 20.09 -2.35 12.67
C ALA A 343 21.20 -1.61 13.43
N ILE A 344 21.04 -0.30 13.53
CA ILE A 344 21.88 0.59 14.35
C ILE A 344 21.03 1.21 15.47
N THR A 345 21.67 1.76 16.49
CA THR A 345 21.01 2.52 17.55
C THR A 345 21.43 3.97 17.46
N ALA A 346 20.48 4.86 17.14
CA ALA A 346 20.71 6.29 17.04
C ALA A 346 19.39 7.06 17.17
N PRO A 347 19.40 8.35 17.52
CA PRO A 347 18.25 9.22 17.36
C PRO A 347 17.82 9.34 15.88
N VAL A 348 16.51 9.39 15.62
CA VAL A 348 15.99 9.64 14.25
C VAL A 348 16.47 11.00 13.72
N THR A 349 16.61 11.99 14.62
CA THR A 349 17.11 13.35 14.30
C THR A 349 18.54 13.37 13.77
N ASP A 350 19.35 12.35 14.07
CA ASP A 350 20.78 12.34 13.76
C ASP A 350 21.13 11.50 12.52
N THR A 351 20.15 10.84 11.91
CA THR A 351 20.35 9.97 10.76
C THR A 351 19.76 10.55 9.47
N PRO A 352 20.46 10.45 8.32
CA PRO A 352 19.84 10.68 7.02
C PRO A 352 18.84 9.56 6.72
N PHE A 353 17.56 9.91 6.73
CA PHE A 353 16.46 8.99 6.43
C PHE A 353 15.40 9.70 5.59
N SER A 354 14.97 9.11 4.47
CA SER A 354 14.06 9.76 3.52
C SER A 354 12.69 10.11 4.14
N LEU A 355 12.21 9.28 5.07
CA LEU A 355 10.96 9.50 5.82
C LEU A 355 11.18 10.20 7.18
N ARG A 356 12.35 10.78 7.42
CA ARG A 356 12.74 11.34 8.73
C ARG A 356 11.71 12.33 9.29
N THR A 357 11.21 13.24 8.47
CA THR A 357 10.25 14.26 8.91
C THR A 357 8.98 13.62 9.47
N GLY A 358 8.40 12.67 8.75
CA GLY A 358 7.21 11.94 9.22
C GLY A 358 7.49 11.17 10.51
N TRP A 359 8.66 10.55 10.65
CA TRP A 359 9.04 9.86 11.88
C TRP A 359 9.30 10.80 13.06
N ILE A 360 9.91 11.98 12.84
CA ILE A 360 10.06 13.01 13.87
C ILE A 360 8.70 13.46 14.38
N GLU A 361 7.78 13.71 13.48
CA GLU A 361 6.40 14.08 13.85
C GLU A 361 5.69 12.95 14.60
N ARG A 362 5.86 11.70 14.15
CA ARG A 362 5.26 10.52 14.76
C ARG A 362 5.81 10.25 16.16
N LEU A 363 7.12 10.32 16.33
CA LEU A 363 7.78 10.11 17.63
C LEU A 363 7.67 11.34 18.55
N GLY A 364 7.48 12.55 18.00
CA GLY A 364 7.33 13.76 18.78
C GLY A 364 8.49 13.99 19.74
N LEU A 365 8.21 14.01 21.05
CA LEU A 365 9.22 14.23 22.09
C LEU A 365 10.29 13.12 22.17
N HIS A 366 10.00 11.94 21.61
CA HIS A 366 10.93 10.81 21.61
C HIS A 366 11.88 10.80 20.40
N ALA A 367 11.73 11.72 19.43
CA ALA A 367 12.51 11.70 18.19
C ALA A 367 14.04 11.86 18.41
N ALA A 368 14.45 12.49 19.52
CA ALA A 368 15.84 12.67 19.91
C ALA A 368 16.38 11.53 20.80
N GLU A 369 15.54 10.57 21.20
CA GLU A 369 15.96 9.41 21.97
C GLU A 369 16.57 8.35 21.05
N PRO A 370 17.58 7.57 21.54
CA PRO A 370 18.11 6.46 20.76
C PRO A 370 17.02 5.43 20.46
N ALA A 371 16.88 5.06 19.19
CA ALA A 371 15.96 4.06 18.69
C ALA A 371 16.69 3.01 17.86
N THR A 372 16.11 1.83 17.72
CA THR A 372 16.55 0.82 16.77
C THR A 372 16.13 1.25 15.36
N LEU A 373 17.12 1.54 14.53
CA LEU A 373 16.91 1.96 13.14
C LEU A 373 17.40 0.85 12.22
N VAL A 374 16.53 0.42 11.31
CA VAL A 374 16.84 -0.58 10.29
C VAL A 374 17.18 0.10 8.97
N PRO A 375 18.01 -0.51 8.11
CA PRO A 375 18.21 0.01 6.77
C PRO A 375 16.98 -0.28 5.90
N TYR A 376 16.48 0.75 5.24
CA TYR A 376 15.34 0.62 4.32
C TYR A 376 15.77 0.30 2.90
N ARG A 377 16.98 0.70 2.52
CA ARG A 377 17.43 0.61 1.13
C ARG A 377 18.77 -0.09 1.01
N TYR A 378 18.98 -0.69 -0.18
CA TYR A 378 20.20 -1.36 -0.54
C TYR A 378 20.70 -0.90 -1.92
N GLY A 379 22.01 -0.71 -2.06
CA GLY A 379 22.64 -0.27 -3.30
C GLY A 379 24.07 -0.79 -3.43
N ALA A 380 24.81 -0.25 -4.40
CA ALA A 380 26.19 -0.66 -4.67
C ALA A 380 27.16 -0.52 -3.49
N GLN A 381 26.84 0.30 -2.51
CA GLN A 381 27.64 0.52 -1.29
C GLN A 381 27.08 -0.24 -0.07
N GLY A 382 26.10 -1.13 -0.27
CA GLY A 382 25.44 -1.89 0.80
C GLY A 382 24.17 -1.22 1.31
N TRP A 383 23.86 -1.47 2.58
CA TRP A 383 22.65 -0.98 3.26
C TRP A 383 22.74 0.50 3.60
N PHE A 384 21.66 1.26 3.41
CA PHE A 384 21.57 2.67 3.70
C PHE A 384 20.14 3.12 4.03
N ASP A 385 19.92 4.41 4.32
CA ASP A 385 18.60 5.01 4.63
C ASP A 385 18.00 4.39 5.90
N PHE A 386 18.67 4.65 7.04
CA PHE A 386 18.30 4.04 8.32
C PHE A 386 17.20 4.80 9.02
N GLY A 387 16.13 4.10 9.38
CA GLY A 387 14.98 4.63 10.10
C GLY A 387 14.29 3.59 10.99
N PRO A 388 13.37 4.02 11.87
CA PRO A 388 12.54 3.09 12.62
C PRO A 388 11.74 2.21 11.67
N LEU A 389 11.63 0.89 11.96
CA LEU A 389 10.84 0.01 11.11
C LEU A 389 9.36 0.37 11.21
N GLN A 390 8.68 0.47 10.06
CA GLN A 390 7.23 0.57 9.99
C GLN A 390 6.60 -0.74 10.53
N LEU A 391 5.56 -0.58 11.34
CA LEU A 391 4.99 -1.70 12.08
C LEU A 391 4.01 -2.56 11.27
N ASP A 392 3.51 -2.06 10.16
CA ASP A 392 2.58 -2.76 9.27
C ASP A 392 3.12 -4.12 8.81
N LEU A 393 4.35 -4.17 8.29
CA LEU A 393 4.96 -5.41 7.80
C LEU A 393 5.03 -6.51 8.88
N PRO A 394 5.64 -6.31 10.06
CA PRO A 394 5.69 -7.35 11.10
C PRO A 394 4.33 -7.61 11.75
N THR A 395 3.44 -6.62 11.81
CA THR A 395 2.09 -6.77 12.37
C THR A 395 1.23 -7.66 11.51
N TRP A 396 1.16 -7.39 10.19
CA TRP A 396 0.36 -8.21 9.27
C TRP A 396 0.93 -9.62 9.10
N LEU A 397 2.26 -9.80 9.14
CA LEU A 397 2.87 -11.12 9.19
C LEU A 397 2.37 -11.92 10.38
N TRP A 398 2.50 -11.38 11.59
CA TRP A 398 2.01 -12.04 12.81
C TRP A 398 0.49 -12.19 12.83
N TRP A 399 -0.25 -11.17 12.38
CA TRP A 399 -1.71 -11.24 12.32
C TRP A 399 -2.18 -12.40 11.47
N TRP A 400 -1.53 -12.65 10.36
CA TRP A 400 -1.86 -13.77 9.47
C TRP A 400 -1.44 -15.10 10.06
N THR A 401 -0.19 -15.25 10.48
CA THR A 401 0.39 -16.54 10.89
C THR A 401 -0.04 -16.96 12.28
N ARG A 402 -0.21 -16.02 13.20
CA ARG A 402 -0.35 -16.25 14.66
C ARG A 402 0.81 -17.04 15.26
N ASP A 403 1.96 -17.02 14.59
CA ASP A 403 3.16 -17.69 15.03
C ASP A 403 3.87 -16.88 16.13
N ASP A 404 4.34 -17.57 17.18
CA ASP A 404 5.03 -16.93 18.32
C ASP A 404 6.37 -16.30 17.92
N ALA A 405 7.05 -16.84 16.90
CA ALA A 405 8.30 -16.27 16.43
C ALA A 405 8.04 -14.96 15.66
N ASP A 406 6.95 -14.88 14.87
CA ASP A 406 6.55 -13.67 14.20
C ASP A 406 6.08 -12.60 15.21
N ARG A 407 5.39 -13.00 16.29
CA ARG A 407 5.07 -12.11 17.40
C ARG A 407 6.33 -11.53 18.06
N LYS A 408 7.34 -12.35 18.30
CA LYS A 408 8.62 -11.90 18.88
C LYS A 408 9.34 -10.90 17.97
N ARG A 409 9.26 -11.06 16.64
CA ARG A 409 9.79 -10.06 15.68
C ARG A 409 9.09 -8.72 15.87
N LEU A 410 7.77 -8.72 15.93
CA LEU A 410 6.98 -7.50 16.16
C LEU A 410 7.33 -6.86 17.52
N GLU A 411 7.39 -7.64 18.60
CA GLU A 411 7.75 -7.14 19.92
C GLU A 411 9.16 -6.54 19.95
N ARG A 412 10.14 -7.19 19.29
CA ARG A 412 11.50 -6.65 19.15
C ARG A 412 11.53 -5.28 18.49
N VAL A 413 10.71 -5.07 17.45
CA VAL A 413 10.58 -3.78 16.78
C VAL A 413 9.98 -2.74 17.72
N LEU A 414 8.88 -3.08 18.40
CA LEU A 414 8.21 -2.19 19.35
C LEU A 414 9.12 -1.80 20.53
N ASP A 415 9.90 -2.74 21.06
CA ASP A 415 10.82 -2.49 22.16
C ASP A 415 12.01 -1.61 21.75
N GLY A 416 12.36 -1.65 20.47
CA GLY A 416 13.44 -0.85 19.90
C GLY A 416 13.08 0.61 19.59
N VAL A 417 11.79 1.00 19.67
CA VAL A 417 11.35 2.35 19.28
C VAL A 417 10.63 3.03 20.45
N PRO A 418 11.23 4.09 21.05
CA PRO A 418 10.63 4.84 22.16
C PRO A 418 9.24 5.36 21.81
N GLY A 419 8.30 5.24 22.75
CA GLY A 419 6.91 5.70 22.54
C GLY A 419 6.08 4.89 21.53
N SER A 420 6.56 3.77 21.01
CA SER A 420 5.85 2.90 20.05
C SER A 420 4.49 2.39 20.54
N ARG A 421 4.30 2.28 21.87
CA ARG A 421 3.04 1.83 22.49
C ARG A 421 2.14 2.97 22.96
N GLU A 422 2.47 4.22 22.61
CA GLU A 422 1.65 5.37 22.97
C GLU A 422 0.49 5.55 21.99
N VAL A 423 -0.70 5.88 22.52
CA VAL A 423 -1.86 6.23 21.69
C VAL A 423 -1.66 7.65 21.15
N ARG A 424 -1.63 7.78 19.84
CA ARG A 424 -1.38 9.02 19.11
C ARG A 424 -2.53 9.33 18.15
N PRO A 425 -2.66 10.59 17.68
CA PRO A 425 -3.62 10.90 16.63
C PRO A 425 -3.36 10.08 15.37
N PHE A 426 -4.43 9.61 14.73
CA PHE A 426 -4.34 9.03 13.40
C PHE A 426 -3.87 10.11 12.42
N ARG A 427 -2.92 9.78 11.55
CA ARG A 427 -2.36 10.78 10.64
C ARG A 427 -2.72 10.50 9.20
N ASP A 428 -2.27 9.40 8.68
CA ASP A 428 -2.49 9.08 7.31
C ASP A 428 -2.58 7.56 7.10
N LYS A 429 -2.90 7.11 5.91
CA LYS A 429 -3.15 5.70 5.59
C LYS A 429 -1.99 4.76 5.96
N VAL A 430 -0.75 5.21 5.78
CA VAL A 430 0.46 4.43 6.07
C VAL A 430 0.96 4.65 7.50
N GLU A 431 0.71 5.83 8.04
CA GLU A 431 1.26 6.29 9.29
C GLU A 431 0.27 6.27 10.45
N ALA A 432 -0.85 5.59 10.30
CA ALA A 432 -1.88 5.48 11.34
C ALA A 432 -1.31 4.97 12.67
N GLY A 433 -0.41 3.98 12.62
CA GLY A 433 0.53 3.66 13.69
C GLY A 433 -0.08 3.30 15.03
N HIS A 434 -1.19 2.56 15.03
CA HIS A 434 -1.84 2.09 16.26
C HIS A 434 -1.49 0.63 16.62
N GLU A 435 -0.60 -0.02 15.87
CA GLU A 435 -0.21 -1.41 16.08
C GLU A 435 0.38 -1.62 17.47
N GLY A 436 1.25 -0.72 17.92
CA GLY A 436 1.89 -0.79 19.23
C GLY A 436 0.91 -0.66 20.41
N PRO A 437 0.10 0.41 20.49
CA PRO A 437 -0.91 0.54 21.54
C PRO A 437 -2.01 -0.51 21.44
N TRP A 438 -2.38 -0.97 20.26
CA TRP A 438 -3.32 -2.08 20.07
C TRP A 438 -2.75 -3.40 20.63
N LEU A 439 -1.50 -3.73 20.34
CA LEU A 439 -0.84 -4.91 20.92
C LEU A 439 -0.76 -4.81 22.44
N ALA A 440 -0.43 -3.64 22.98
CA ALA A 440 -0.42 -3.39 24.42
C ALA A 440 -1.82 -3.52 25.05
N PHE A 441 -2.88 -3.20 24.31
CA PHE A 441 -4.26 -3.47 24.73
C PHE A 441 -4.55 -4.97 24.79
N LEU A 442 -4.16 -5.73 23.76
CA LEU A 442 -4.34 -7.18 23.75
C LEU A 442 -3.58 -7.88 24.89
N ASP A 443 -2.44 -7.34 25.30
CA ASP A 443 -1.65 -7.84 26.43
C ASP A 443 -2.15 -7.33 27.79
N GLY A 444 -3.19 -6.50 27.81
CA GLY A 444 -3.78 -5.95 29.03
C GLY A 444 -2.98 -4.81 29.68
N THR A 445 -1.89 -4.33 29.05
CA THR A 445 -1.04 -3.25 29.58
C THR A 445 -1.58 -1.84 29.26
N ARG A 446 -2.47 -1.74 28.28
CA ARG A 446 -3.16 -0.49 27.88
C ARG A 446 -4.67 -0.68 27.80
N PRO A 447 -5.36 -0.94 28.90
CA PRO A 447 -6.82 -1.14 28.90
C PRO A 447 -7.60 0.13 28.49
N ASP A 448 -6.96 1.29 28.55
CA ASP A 448 -7.50 2.61 28.16
C ASP A 448 -7.43 2.88 26.64
N TYR A 449 -6.83 1.98 25.85
CA TYR A 449 -6.63 2.16 24.42
C TYR A 449 -7.94 2.44 23.65
N PRO A 450 -9.04 1.67 23.82
CA PRO A 450 -10.28 1.90 23.06
C PRO A 450 -10.85 3.31 23.27
N GLU A 451 -10.98 3.77 24.52
CA GLU A 451 -11.50 5.10 24.79
C GLU A 451 -10.64 6.21 24.22
N ARG A 452 -9.31 6.07 24.32
CA ARG A 452 -8.37 7.06 23.79
C ARG A 452 -8.39 7.11 22.28
N ALA A 453 -8.34 5.96 21.60
CA ALA A 453 -8.38 5.87 20.15
C ALA A 453 -9.69 6.45 19.59
N LEU A 454 -10.83 6.05 20.15
CA LEU A 454 -12.15 6.54 19.74
C LEU A 454 -12.31 8.04 19.99
N SER A 455 -11.82 8.54 21.12
CA SER A 455 -11.85 9.99 21.42
C SER A 455 -11.01 10.79 20.44
N MET A 456 -9.84 10.27 20.06
CA MET A 456 -8.97 10.91 19.06
C MET A 456 -9.60 10.90 17.67
N ALA A 457 -10.13 9.77 17.24
CA ALA A 457 -10.82 9.63 15.95
C ALA A 457 -12.02 10.58 15.85
N LEU A 458 -12.87 10.60 16.89
CA LEU A 458 -14.01 11.49 16.94
C LEU A 458 -13.61 12.97 16.91
N GLY A 459 -12.55 13.35 17.66
CA GLY A 459 -12.03 14.72 17.66
C GLY A 459 -11.41 15.12 16.31
N GLN A 460 -10.77 14.20 15.62
CA GLN A 460 -10.22 14.45 14.27
C GLN A 460 -11.35 14.60 13.24
N LEU A 461 -12.33 13.70 13.26
CA LEU A 461 -13.48 13.78 12.36
C LEU A 461 -14.26 15.07 12.55
N ALA A 462 -14.55 15.45 13.82
CA ALA A 462 -15.27 16.70 14.12
C ALA A 462 -14.54 17.95 13.59
N ARG A 463 -13.21 18.02 13.72
CA ARG A 463 -12.43 19.14 13.16
C ARG A 463 -12.54 19.20 11.64
N ARG A 464 -12.54 18.07 10.95
CA ARG A 464 -12.63 18.01 9.50
C ARG A 464 -14.02 18.34 8.97
N VAL A 465 -15.06 17.85 9.66
CA VAL A 465 -16.44 18.27 9.38
C VAL A 465 -16.59 19.78 9.53
N ALA A 466 -16.00 20.38 10.59
CA ALA A 466 -16.03 21.83 10.78
C ALA A 466 -15.30 22.60 9.67
N VAL A 467 -14.18 22.08 9.15
CA VAL A 467 -13.48 22.68 8.01
C VAL A 467 -14.33 22.55 6.74
N MET A 468 -14.90 21.38 6.47
CA MET A 468 -15.81 21.19 5.35
C MET A 468 -16.99 22.16 5.36
N ASP A 469 -17.53 22.45 6.54
CA ASP A 469 -18.70 23.30 6.68
C ASP A 469 -18.37 24.79 6.57
N ALA A 470 -17.16 25.21 6.95
CA ALA A 470 -16.77 26.62 7.10
C ALA A 470 -16.20 27.26 5.81
N GLU A 471 -15.57 26.49 4.92
CA GLU A 471 -14.87 27.07 3.77
C GLU A 471 -15.68 27.01 2.49
N PRO A 472 -15.65 28.11 1.66
CA PRO A 472 -16.07 28.01 0.28
C PRO A 472 -15.16 27.01 -0.43
N VAL A 473 -15.73 25.95 -0.97
CA VAL A 473 -14.98 24.91 -1.64
C VAL A 473 -14.47 25.43 -2.95
N ASP A 474 -13.20 25.77 -2.99
CA ASP A 474 -12.45 25.66 -4.24
C ASP A 474 -11.91 24.21 -4.30
N PRO A 475 -12.46 23.35 -5.16
CA PRO A 475 -12.02 21.95 -5.26
C PRO A 475 -10.55 21.83 -5.66
N ALA A 476 -9.97 22.84 -6.31
CA ALA A 476 -8.56 22.90 -6.62
C ALA A 476 -7.68 23.08 -5.37
N THR A 477 -8.25 23.57 -4.27
CA THR A 477 -7.54 23.76 -2.99
C THR A 477 -7.83 22.67 -1.96
N VAL A 478 -8.91 21.90 -2.13
CA VAL A 478 -9.19 20.74 -1.29
C VAL A 478 -8.46 19.55 -1.87
N HIS A 479 -7.25 19.38 -1.42
CA HIS A 479 -6.46 18.21 -1.78
C HIS A 479 -7.23 16.95 -1.39
N LEU A 480 -7.40 16.00 -2.29
CA LEU A 480 -8.09 14.74 -2.03
C LEU A 480 -7.47 14.00 -0.85
N HIS A 481 -6.16 14.09 -0.65
CA HIS A 481 -5.45 13.62 0.53
C HIS A 481 -5.97 14.19 1.87
N PHE A 482 -6.68 15.30 1.85
CA PHE A 482 -7.33 15.81 3.06
C PHE A 482 -8.36 14.82 3.61
N TRP A 483 -9.01 14.06 2.74
CA TRP A 483 -10.02 13.07 3.09
C TRP A 483 -9.48 11.73 3.48
N GLN A 484 -8.38 11.30 2.92
CA GLN A 484 -7.66 10.10 3.37
C GLN A 484 -7.28 10.20 4.84
N ARG A 485 -6.92 11.41 5.27
CA ARG A 485 -6.61 11.71 6.67
C ARG A 485 -7.86 11.89 7.55
N ALA A 486 -9.06 11.83 6.98
CA ALA A 486 -10.33 12.01 7.68
C ALA A 486 -10.97 10.70 8.12
N ASN A 487 -10.61 9.61 7.49
CA ASN A 487 -11.21 8.31 7.73
C ASN A 487 -10.37 7.45 8.65
#